data_7a3880332313168a6dedb37304a737a0
#
_entry.id   7a3880332313168a6dedb37304a737a0
#
_cell.length_a   1.000
_cell.length_b   1.000
_cell.length_c   1.000
_cell.angle_alpha   90.00
_cell.angle_beta   90.00
_cell.angle_gamma   90.00
#
_symmetry.space_group_name_H-M   'P 1'
#
loop_
_entity.id
_entity.type
_entity.pdbx_description
1 polymer ?
#
loop_
_entity_poly.entity_id
_entity_poly.type
_entity_poly.pdbx_seq_one_letter_code
_entity_poly.pdbx_strand_id
1 'polypeptide(L)'
;AEHEEGIELTAEQMEAVGIELGTIELKNLSDVIKASGQLAVPPQRQADVNVLMGGVIKRIYPLEGQWVKKGQVLATIENTELAQIQEEYVTVKNAFSFTAAELKRQQELDEANAGTKRKLQEAQANYNSERARLGAMEKRLRQLGVNPGMVAKGRIATQMNVY
;
A
#
# COMPACT_ATOMS: atom_id res chain seq x y z
N ALA A 1 -58.16 -22.62 46.63
CA ALA A 1 -57.80 -24.02 46.37
C ALA A 1 -58.78 -24.55 45.36
N GLU A 2 -58.43 -24.52 44.10
CA GLU A 2 -59.17 -25.19 43.05
C GLU A 2 -58.90 -26.69 43.19
N HIS A 3 -59.96 -27.45 43.49
CA HIS A 3 -59.90 -28.89 43.40
C HIS A 3 -59.92 -29.25 41.92
N GLU A 4 -58.77 -29.66 41.37
CA GLU A 4 -58.76 -30.38 40.08
C GLU A 4 -59.53 -31.69 40.27
N GLU A 5 -60.72 -31.76 39.76
CA GLU A 5 -61.46 -33.00 39.64
C GLU A 5 -60.77 -33.89 38.60
N GLY A 6 -59.87 -34.73 39.04
CA GLY A 6 -59.26 -35.73 38.20
C GLY A 6 -60.33 -36.73 37.73
N ILE A 7 -60.32 -37.12 36.44
CA ILE A 7 -61.16 -38.15 35.90
C ILE A 7 -60.48 -39.50 36.24
N GLU A 8 -61.13 -40.30 37.08
CA GLU A 8 -60.69 -41.66 37.38
C GLU A 8 -61.22 -42.62 36.31
N LEU A 9 -60.33 -43.25 35.58
CA LEU A 9 -60.69 -44.30 34.59
C LEU A 9 -60.16 -45.63 35.08
N THR A 10 -61.03 -46.66 34.96
CA THR A 10 -60.63 -48.06 35.25
C THR A 10 -59.79 -48.61 34.08
N ALA A 11 -59.00 -49.66 34.34
CA ALA A 11 -58.20 -50.31 33.28
C ALA A 11 -59.01 -50.79 32.10
N GLU A 12 -60.18 -51.29 32.37
CA GLU A 12 -61.13 -51.76 31.34
C GLU A 12 -61.71 -50.64 30.49
N GLN A 13 -61.95 -49.47 31.09
CA GLN A 13 -62.38 -48.27 30.36
C GLN A 13 -61.20 -47.64 29.50
N MET A 14 -59.97 -47.70 29.98
CA MET A 14 -58.82 -47.27 29.22
C MET A 14 -58.60 -48.17 27.98
N GLU A 15 -58.74 -49.48 28.14
CA GLU A 15 -58.59 -50.42 27.03
C GLU A 15 -59.67 -50.24 26.01
N ALA A 16 -60.96 -50.05 26.43
CA ALA A 16 -62.11 -49.84 25.53
C ALA A 16 -61.97 -48.56 24.67
N VAL A 17 -61.30 -47.52 25.11
CA VAL A 17 -61.09 -46.29 24.39
C VAL A 17 -59.65 -46.17 23.80
N GLY A 18 -58.78 -47.18 23.94
CA GLY A 18 -57.49 -47.28 23.32
C GLY A 18 -56.44 -46.29 23.99
N ILE A 19 -56.58 -46.02 25.30
CA ILE A 19 -55.66 -45.19 26.01
C ILE A 19 -54.47 -46.04 26.47
N GLU A 20 -53.29 -45.76 25.97
CA GLU A 20 -52.01 -46.34 26.38
C GLU A 20 -51.25 -45.39 27.25
N LEU A 21 -50.75 -45.88 28.42
CA LEU A 21 -49.88 -45.11 29.30
C LEU A 21 -48.45 -45.29 28.82
N GLY A 22 -47.79 -44.18 28.50
CA GLY A 22 -46.38 -44.12 28.13
C GLY A 22 -45.52 -43.41 29.20
N THR A 23 -44.23 -43.65 29.17
CA THR A 23 -43.29 -42.92 29.97
C THR A 23 -42.77 -41.70 29.22
N ILE A 24 -42.53 -40.60 29.93
CA ILE A 24 -41.88 -39.39 29.35
C ILE A 24 -40.41 -39.73 29.16
N GLU A 25 -39.99 -39.81 27.93
CA GLU A 25 -38.56 -39.97 27.59
C GLU A 25 -37.92 -38.63 27.21
N LEU A 26 -36.75 -38.39 27.76
CA LEU A 26 -35.92 -37.27 27.37
C LEU A 26 -35.28 -37.60 25.99
N LYS A 27 -35.70 -36.91 24.97
CA LYS A 27 -35.13 -37.06 23.61
C LYS A 27 -34.37 -35.79 23.26
N ASN A 28 -33.16 -35.97 22.75
CA ASN A 28 -32.41 -34.85 22.12
C ASN A 28 -33.07 -34.50 20.78
N LEU A 29 -33.73 -33.38 20.73
CA LEU A 29 -34.29 -32.85 19.50
C LEU A 29 -33.19 -32.03 18.80
N SER A 30 -32.73 -32.50 17.66
CA SER A 30 -31.81 -31.75 16.79
C SER A 30 -32.54 -31.29 15.55
N ASP A 31 -32.61 -30.02 15.32
CA ASP A 31 -33.10 -29.45 14.08
C ASP A 31 -31.90 -29.07 13.19
N VAL A 32 -31.99 -29.37 11.90
CA VAL A 32 -30.92 -29.06 10.95
C VAL A 32 -31.33 -27.80 10.22
N ILE A 33 -30.65 -26.70 10.60
CA ILE A 33 -30.78 -25.42 9.91
C ILE A 33 -29.84 -25.41 8.71
N LYS A 34 -30.40 -25.39 7.50
CA LYS A 34 -29.63 -25.19 6.27
C LYS A 34 -29.45 -23.71 6.05
N ALA A 35 -28.21 -23.26 6.12
CA ALA A 35 -27.82 -21.88 5.81
C ALA A 35 -26.90 -21.86 4.58
N SER A 36 -27.13 -20.94 3.69
CA SER A 36 -26.20 -20.62 2.58
C SER A 36 -25.40 -19.38 2.96
N GLY A 37 -24.13 -19.38 2.64
CA GLY A 37 -23.22 -18.26 2.91
C GLY A 37 -22.18 -18.13 1.83
N GLN A 38 -21.54 -16.95 1.76
CA GLN A 38 -20.44 -16.67 0.86
C GLN A 38 -19.19 -16.41 1.68
N LEU A 39 -18.07 -17.01 1.28
CA LEU A 39 -16.77 -16.69 1.86
C LEU A 39 -16.27 -15.39 1.25
N ALA A 40 -15.95 -14.42 2.10
CA ALA A 40 -15.34 -13.16 1.70
C ALA A 40 -14.07 -12.90 2.50
N VAL A 41 -13.09 -12.30 1.85
CA VAL A 41 -11.87 -11.86 2.53
C VAL A 41 -12.17 -10.55 3.28
N PRO A 42 -11.84 -10.44 4.58
CA PRO A 42 -12.02 -9.19 5.31
C PRO A 42 -11.28 -8.03 4.64
N PRO A 43 -11.84 -6.81 4.59
CA PRO A 43 -11.21 -5.66 3.95
C PRO A 43 -9.79 -5.36 4.43
N GLN A 44 -9.49 -5.64 5.71
CA GLN A 44 -8.16 -5.45 6.30
C GLN A 44 -7.10 -6.42 5.76
N ARG A 45 -7.51 -7.45 5.03
CA ARG A 45 -6.63 -8.45 4.39
C ARG A 45 -6.63 -8.34 2.87
N GLN A 46 -7.22 -7.28 2.33
CA GLN A 46 -7.20 -6.94 0.91
C GLN A 46 -6.28 -5.74 0.71
N ALA A 47 -5.55 -5.72 -0.38
CA ALA A 47 -4.73 -4.60 -0.77
C ALA A 47 -4.85 -4.38 -2.28
N ASP A 48 -5.09 -3.14 -2.66
CA ASP A 48 -5.09 -2.72 -4.06
C ASP A 48 -3.69 -2.25 -4.45
N VAL A 49 -3.21 -2.71 -5.59
CA VAL A 49 -1.93 -2.27 -6.15
C VAL A 49 -2.15 -1.02 -6.96
N ASN A 50 -1.66 0.10 -6.43
CA ASN A 50 -1.72 1.40 -7.11
C ASN A 50 -0.35 1.79 -7.64
N VAL A 51 -0.33 2.46 -8.79
CA VAL A 51 0.88 2.98 -9.40
C VAL A 51 0.96 4.49 -9.20
N LEU A 52 2.16 5.00 -8.89
CA LEU A 52 2.39 6.43 -8.69
C LEU A 52 2.38 7.22 -10.00
N MET A 53 2.62 6.54 -11.11
CA MET A 53 2.69 7.12 -12.45
C MET A 53 2.06 6.15 -13.45
N GLY A 54 1.14 6.61 -14.27
CA GLY A 54 0.52 5.82 -15.34
C GLY A 54 1.55 5.39 -16.38
N GLY A 55 1.17 4.45 -17.23
CA GLY A 55 2.04 3.99 -18.30
C GLY A 55 1.52 2.72 -18.95
N VAL A 56 2.32 2.15 -19.85
CA VAL A 56 2.01 0.91 -20.56
C VAL A 56 2.57 -0.27 -19.76
N ILE A 57 1.70 -1.20 -19.38
CA ILE A 57 2.14 -2.44 -18.73
C ILE A 57 2.91 -3.28 -19.74
N LYS A 58 4.18 -3.51 -19.49
CA LYS A 58 5.03 -4.36 -20.33
C LYS A 58 4.94 -5.82 -19.95
N ARG A 59 4.85 -6.10 -18.65
CA ARG A 59 4.79 -7.47 -18.14
C ARG A 59 4.07 -7.50 -16.79
N ILE A 60 3.26 -8.53 -16.61
CA ILE A 60 2.71 -8.95 -15.32
C ILE A 60 3.37 -10.29 -15.00
N TYR A 61 3.91 -10.43 -13.79
CA TYR A 61 4.67 -11.61 -13.39
C TYR A 61 3.80 -12.69 -12.73
N PRO A 62 2.94 -12.35 -11.73
CA PRO A 62 2.12 -13.36 -11.08
C PRO A 62 0.91 -13.73 -11.94
N LEU A 63 0.51 -14.98 -11.83
CA LEU A 63 -0.75 -15.48 -12.36
C LEU A 63 -1.85 -15.31 -11.32
N GLU A 64 -3.10 -15.26 -11.76
CA GLU A 64 -4.24 -15.25 -10.88
C GLU A 64 -4.26 -16.47 -9.97
N GLY A 65 -4.50 -16.26 -8.67
CA GLY A 65 -4.41 -17.30 -7.64
C GLY A 65 -3.00 -17.63 -7.15
N GLN A 66 -1.96 -17.00 -7.68
CA GLN A 66 -0.58 -17.24 -7.26
C GLN A 66 -0.23 -16.47 -5.99
N TRP A 67 0.49 -17.13 -5.07
CA TRP A 67 1.05 -16.49 -3.89
C TRP A 67 2.18 -15.53 -4.24
N VAL A 68 2.13 -14.33 -3.66
CA VAL A 68 3.15 -13.30 -3.80
C VAL A 68 3.77 -12.95 -2.44
N LYS A 69 5.05 -12.59 -2.44
CA LYS A 69 5.79 -12.20 -1.24
C LYS A 69 5.83 -10.67 -1.12
N LYS A 70 5.95 -10.17 0.10
CA LYS A 70 6.17 -8.74 0.34
C LYS A 70 7.43 -8.26 -0.40
N GLY A 71 7.30 -7.19 -1.20
CA GLY A 71 8.38 -6.63 -2.00
C GLY A 71 8.69 -7.41 -3.29
N GLN A 72 7.84 -8.37 -3.67
CA GLN A 72 7.94 -9.03 -4.97
C GLN A 72 7.45 -8.08 -6.07
N VAL A 73 8.17 -8.06 -7.20
CA VAL A 73 7.73 -7.31 -8.39
C VAL A 73 6.51 -8.01 -8.98
N LEU A 74 5.42 -7.26 -9.09
CA LEU A 74 4.14 -7.73 -9.64
C LEU A 74 4.01 -7.40 -11.12
N ALA A 75 4.43 -6.20 -11.51
CA ALA A 75 4.38 -5.76 -12.90
C ALA A 75 5.54 -4.81 -13.23
N THR A 76 5.82 -4.69 -14.51
CA THR A 76 6.73 -3.67 -15.04
C THR A 76 5.93 -2.76 -15.98
N ILE A 77 6.03 -1.44 -15.72
CA ILE A 77 5.36 -0.39 -16.47
C ILE A 77 6.41 0.44 -17.20
N GLU A 78 6.15 0.78 -18.45
CA GLU A 78 6.95 1.72 -19.21
C GLU A 78 6.21 3.06 -19.28
N ASN A 79 6.97 4.16 -19.02
CA ASN A 79 6.47 5.52 -19.09
C ASN A 79 7.54 6.45 -19.64
N THR A 80 7.19 7.23 -20.67
CA THR A 80 8.08 8.21 -21.30
C THR A 80 8.36 9.42 -20.41
N GLU A 81 7.42 9.81 -19.52
CA GLU A 81 7.62 10.91 -18.58
C GLU A 81 8.75 10.60 -17.58
N LEU A 82 9.01 9.32 -17.33
CA LEU A 82 10.11 8.90 -16.46
C LEU A 82 11.47 9.39 -16.99
N ALA A 83 11.66 9.42 -18.31
CA ALA A 83 12.86 9.94 -18.94
C ALA A 83 12.99 11.47 -18.73
N GLN A 84 11.88 12.20 -18.85
CA GLN A 84 11.85 13.66 -18.65
C GLN A 84 12.20 14.05 -17.22
N ILE A 85 11.68 13.33 -16.22
CA ILE A 85 12.01 13.56 -14.81
C ILE A 85 13.51 13.32 -14.55
N GLN A 86 14.10 12.31 -15.19
CA GLN A 86 15.52 12.02 -15.06
C GLN A 86 16.39 13.09 -15.73
N GLU A 87 15.97 13.62 -16.88
CA GLU A 87 16.63 14.74 -17.56
C GLU A 87 16.58 16.01 -16.68
N GLU A 88 15.40 16.33 -16.12
CA GLU A 88 15.27 17.44 -15.17
C GLU A 88 16.18 17.30 -13.97
N TYR A 89 16.29 16.09 -13.41
CA TYR A 89 17.23 15.82 -12.31
C TYR A 89 18.68 16.10 -12.69
N VAL A 90 19.12 15.67 -13.87
CA VAL A 90 20.50 15.94 -14.33
C VAL A 90 20.75 17.44 -14.47
N THR A 91 19.76 18.18 -15.01
CA THR A 91 19.84 19.64 -15.13
C THR A 91 19.98 20.32 -13.76
N VAL A 92 19.13 19.96 -12.81
CA VAL A 92 19.16 20.49 -11.44
C VAL A 92 20.48 20.12 -10.75
N LYS A 93 20.96 18.90 -10.94
CA LYS A 93 22.25 18.47 -10.37
C LYS A 93 23.42 19.29 -10.92
N ASN A 94 23.44 19.59 -12.20
CA ASN A 94 24.47 20.43 -12.82
C ASN A 94 24.41 21.87 -12.30
N ALA A 95 23.19 22.43 -12.15
CA ALA A 95 22.99 23.76 -11.54
C ALA A 95 23.49 23.81 -10.10
N PHE A 96 23.19 22.78 -9.30
CA PHE A 96 23.70 22.66 -7.94
C PHE A 96 25.22 22.58 -7.90
N SER A 97 25.85 21.79 -8.80
CA SER A 97 27.31 21.69 -8.86
C SER A 97 27.97 23.04 -9.17
N PHE A 98 27.36 23.82 -10.07
CA PHE A 98 27.82 25.17 -10.40
C PHE A 98 27.69 26.12 -9.22
N THR A 99 26.52 26.16 -8.56
CA THR A 99 26.30 27.03 -7.40
C THR A 99 27.19 26.66 -6.21
N ALA A 100 27.48 25.36 -6.02
CA ALA A 100 28.42 24.90 -5.00
C ALA A 100 29.86 25.38 -5.26
N ALA A 101 30.32 25.32 -6.52
CA ALA A 101 31.62 25.83 -6.92
C ALA A 101 31.69 27.35 -6.78
N GLU A 102 30.58 28.06 -7.12
CA GLU A 102 30.50 29.52 -6.98
C GLU A 102 30.56 29.95 -5.51
N LEU A 103 29.80 29.29 -4.64
CA LEU A 103 29.84 29.56 -3.21
C LEU A 103 31.25 29.39 -2.64
N LYS A 104 31.91 28.29 -2.99
CA LYS A 104 33.29 28.03 -2.57
C LYS A 104 34.22 29.14 -3.01
N ARG A 105 34.12 29.59 -4.26
CA ARG A 105 34.93 30.69 -4.78
C ARG A 105 34.67 32.02 -4.05
N GLN A 106 33.42 32.36 -3.74
CA GLN A 106 33.06 33.54 -3.00
C GLN A 106 33.54 33.47 -1.54
N GLN A 107 33.59 32.31 -0.93
CA GLN A 107 34.18 32.09 0.40
C GLN A 107 35.69 32.34 0.37
N GLU A 108 36.43 31.78 -0.59
CA GLU A 108 37.89 32.00 -0.75
C GLU A 108 38.22 33.48 -1.00
N LEU A 109 37.38 34.18 -1.77
CA LEU A 109 37.54 35.63 -2.00
C LEU A 109 37.24 36.46 -0.73
N ASP A 110 36.25 36.09 0.05
CA ASP A 110 35.96 36.79 1.32
C ASP A 110 37.07 36.58 2.33
N GLU A 111 37.61 35.37 2.46
CA GLU A 111 38.77 35.05 3.30
C GLU A 111 40.04 35.87 2.90
N ALA A 112 40.22 36.09 1.59
CA ALA A 112 41.31 36.90 1.06
C ALA A 112 41.04 38.42 1.12
N ASN A 113 39.93 38.87 1.72
CA ASN A 113 39.45 40.25 1.71
C ASN A 113 39.33 40.89 0.32
N ALA A 114 39.14 40.06 -0.72
CA ALA A 114 38.97 40.46 -2.13
C ALA A 114 37.54 40.36 -2.61
N GLY A 115 36.61 39.86 -1.80
CA GLY A 115 35.20 39.70 -2.09
C GLY A 115 34.32 40.75 -1.42
N THR A 116 33.02 40.72 -1.78
CA THR A 116 31.99 41.51 -1.10
C THR A 116 31.03 40.60 -0.36
N LYS A 117 30.66 40.96 0.89
CA LYS A 117 29.71 40.18 1.69
C LYS A 117 28.36 39.96 1.00
N ARG A 118 27.94 40.93 0.17
CA ARG A 118 26.73 40.81 -0.64
C ARG A 118 26.81 39.63 -1.63
N LYS A 119 27.94 39.50 -2.36
CA LYS A 119 28.13 38.39 -3.32
C LYS A 119 28.20 37.04 -2.63
N LEU A 120 28.84 36.97 -1.45
CA LEU A 120 28.88 35.75 -0.65
C LEU A 120 27.47 35.36 -0.18
N GLN A 121 26.67 36.31 0.31
CA GLN A 121 25.27 36.04 0.70
C GLN A 121 24.40 35.58 -0.47
N GLU A 122 24.59 36.21 -1.65
CA GLU A 122 23.87 35.80 -2.88
C GLU A 122 24.26 34.39 -3.31
N ALA A 123 25.54 34.05 -3.32
CA ALA A 123 26.04 32.72 -3.63
C ALA A 123 25.51 31.67 -2.64
N GLN A 124 25.47 32.01 -1.33
CA GLN A 124 24.92 31.16 -0.28
C GLN A 124 23.42 30.92 -0.47
N ALA A 125 22.63 31.94 -0.82
CA ALA A 125 21.22 31.83 -1.08
C ALA A 125 20.93 30.94 -2.31
N ASN A 126 21.66 31.15 -3.39
CA ASN A 126 21.55 30.33 -4.61
C ASN A 126 21.90 28.87 -4.35
N TYR A 127 23.00 28.63 -3.62
CA TYR A 127 23.37 27.26 -3.22
C TYR A 127 22.27 26.57 -2.40
N ASN A 128 21.70 27.25 -1.41
CA ASN A 128 20.65 26.71 -0.57
C ASN A 128 19.39 26.38 -1.40
N SER A 129 19.04 27.25 -2.35
CA SER A 129 17.89 27.03 -3.26
C SER A 129 18.09 25.79 -4.13
N GLU A 130 19.24 25.71 -4.82
CA GLU A 130 19.53 24.57 -5.70
C GLU A 130 19.72 23.27 -4.91
N ARG A 131 20.26 23.32 -3.69
CA ARG A 131 20.34 22.16 -2.77
C ARG A 131 18.96 21.62 -2.43
N ALA A 132 18.01 22.51 -2.10
CA ALA A 132 16.65 22.12 -1.77
C ALA A 132 15.95 21.48 -3.00
N ARG A 133 16.13 22.09 -4.18
CA ARG A 133 15.59 21.59 -5.43
C ARG A 133 16.14 20.21 -5.78
N LEU A 134 17.45 20.02 -5.66
CA LEU A 134 18.11 18.73 -5.88
C LEU A 134 17.56 17.66 -4.93
N GLY A 135 17.43 17.98 -3.63
CA GLY A 135 16.90 17.05 -2.64
C GLY A 135 15.46 16.62 -2.94
N ALA A 136 14.62 17.56 -3.41
CA ALA A 136 13.24 17.26 -3.82
C ALA A 136 13.21 16.30 -5.03
N MET A 137 14.06 16.57 -6.05
CA MET A 137 14.17 15.72 -7.23
C MET A 137 14.69 14.33 -6.90
N GLU A 138 15.70 14.22 -6.03
CA GLU A 138 16.20 12.92 -5.57
C GLU A 138 15.11 12.10 -4.85
N LYS A 139 14.33 12.76 -3.98
CA LYS A 139 13.22 12.12 -3.30
C LYS A 139 12.16 11.63 -4.28
N ARG A 140 11.81 12.44 -5.27
CA ARG A 140 10.86 12.09 -6.33
C ARG A 140 11.33 10.86 -7.12
N LEU A 141 12.60 10.81 -7.55
CA LEU A 141 13.16 9.67 -8.26
C LEU A 141 13.13 8.39 -7.42
N ARG A 142 13.51 8.49 -6.12
CA ARG A 142 13.45 7.33 -5.21
C ARG A 142 12.03 6.80 -5.02
N GLN A 143 11.04 7.69 -4.94
CA GLN A 143 9.63 7.28 -4.86
C GLN A 143 9.17 6.52 -6.11
N LEU A 144 9.71 6.87 -7.28
CA LEU A 144 9.47 6.16 -8.54
C LEU A 144 10.32 4.89 -8.72
N GLY A 145 11.11 4.51 -7.70
CA GLY A 145 11.98 3.34 -7.75
C GLY A 145 13.25 3.54 -8.57
N VAL A 146 13.57 4.79 -8.95
CA VAL A 146 14.77 5.12 -9.74
C VAL A 146 15.90 5.57 -8.81
N ASN A 147 17.08 4.99 -9.01
CA ASN A 147 18.27 5.37 -8.26
C ASN A 147 18.92 6.63 -8.87
N PRO A 148 18.91 7.79 -8.14
CA PRO A 148 19.48 9.04 -8.65
C PRO A 148 20.97 8.92 -9.00
N GLY A 149 21.72 8.09 -8.27
CA GLY A 149 23.14 7.87 -8.53
C GLY A 149 23.43 7.19 -9.87
N MET A 150 22.49 6.37 -10.36
CA MET A 150 22.59 5.73 -11.67
C MET A 150 22.26 6.73 -12.78
N VAL A 151 21.24 7.55 -12.58
CA VAL A 151 20.85 8.63 -13.51
C VAL A 151 22.00 9.63 -13.67
N ALA A 152 22.65 10.02 -12.57
CA ALA A 152 23.81 10.89 -12.59
C ALA A 152 25.01 10.34 -13.40
N LYS A 153 25.06 9.02 -13.61
CA LYS A 153 26.07 8.35 -14.45
C LYS A 153 25.57 8.12 -15.89
N GLY A 154 24.46 8.73 -16.29
CA GLY A 154 23.89 8.63 -17.63
C GLY A 154 23.05 7.36 -17.88
N ARG A 155 22.71 6.59 -16.84
CA ARG A 155 21.82 5.42 -16.96
C ARG A 155 20.39 5.84 -16.76
N ILE A 156 19.64 5.98 -17.85
CA ILE A 156 18.24 6.37 -17.86
C ILE A 156 17.37 5.10 -17.79
N ALA A 157 16.46 5.06 -16.82
CA ALA A 157 15.45 4.01 -16.70
C ALA A 157 14.19 4.44 -17.48
N THR A 158 13.64 3.55 -18.29
CA THR A 158 12.38 3.75 -19.00
C THR A 158 11.24 2.95 -18.38
N GLN A 159 11.57 2.06 -17.45
CA GLN A 159 10.64 1.13 -16.83
C GLN A 159 10.65 1.29 -15.31
N MET A 160 9.46 1.11 -14.72
CA MET A 160 9.25 1.07 -13.28
C MET A 160 8.72 -0.30 -12.86
N ASN A 161 9.17 -0.77 -11.71
CA ASN A 161 8.62 -1.96 -11.08
C ASN A 161 7.47 -1.58 -10.14
N VAL A 162 6.40 -2.36 -10.18
CA VAL A 162 5.26 -2.30 -9.29
C VAL A 162 5.37 -3.47 -8.31
N TYR A 163 5.22 -3.17 -7.00
CA TYR A 163 5.41 -4.14 -5.91
C TYR A 163 4.12 -4.37 -5.15
#